data_f17c31aa11145d4c6c57c56adb890620
#
_entry.id   f17c31aa11145d4c6c57c56adb890620
#
_cell.length_a   1.000
_cell.length_b   1.000
_cell.length_c   1.000
_cell.angle_alpha   90.00
_cell.angle_beta   90.00
_cell.angle_gamma   90.00
#
_symmetry.space_group_name_H-M   'P 1'
#
loop_
_entity.id
_entity.type
_entity.pdbx_description
1 polymer ?
#
loop_
_entity_poly.entity_id
_entity_poly.type
_entity_poly.pdbx_seq_one_letter_code
_entity_poly.pdbx_strand_id
1 'polypeptide(L)'
;MSDGLAQLLTAGRAIEELELRSTFGFMAFHGGRLEVTTDRIAREAAEISGSSYYGVLHTDPDPKHIPSTRFDPAESDRLSTFLDHVEIVVTVHGFGRRGMFSSLLLGGRNRDLAHHVGRHIDPLLPGYRIITDLAEIPVRLRGLHDRNPVNRPRLAGVQIELPPRVRGQGPLWWDHEGDTVPHTEALITGLAAAASDWPTGVVPVG
;
A
#
# COMPACT_ATOMS: atom_id res chain seq x y z
N MET A 1 16.63 0.16 -21.82
CA MET A 1 16.79 0.24 -20.35
C MET A 1 15.39 0.38 -19.78
N SER A 2 14.99 -0.45 -18.82
CA SER A 2 13.65 -0.32 -18.22
C SER A 2 13.66 0.86 -17.25
N ASP A 3 12.60 1.67 -17.29
CA ASP A 3 12.44 2.86 -16.46
C ASP A 3 12.59 2.54 -14.96
N GLY A 4 13.31 3.38 -14.19
CA GLY A 4 13.41 3.38 -12.75
C GLY A 4 12.68 4.59 -12.16
N LEU A 5 12.71 4.74 -10.82
CA LEU A 5 12.07 5.87 -10.14
C LEU A 5 12.67 7.21 -10.60
N ALA A 6 14.01 7.32 -10.62
CA ALA A 6 14.68 8.56 -11.07
C ALA A 6 14.26 9.00 -12.47
N GLN A 7 14.07 8.07 -13.37
CA GLN A 7 13.66 8.37 -14.74
C GLN A 7 12.21 8.85 -14.82
N LEU A 8 11.29 8.27 -14.01
CA LEU A 8 9.91 8.75 -13.91
C LEU A 8 9.85 10.19 -13.43
N LEU A 9 10.60 10.49 -12.36
CA LEU A 9 10.63 11.81 -11.72
C LEU A 9 11.25 12.87 -12.65
N THR A 10 12.42 12.56 -13.24
CA THR A 10 13.11 13.48 -14.15
C THR A 10 12.29 13.79 -15.39
N ALA A 11 11.52 12.83 -15.88
CA ALA A 11 10.62 13.01 -17.03
C ALA A 11 9.32 13.74 -16.68
N GLY A 12 9.07 14.09 -15.41
CA GLY A 12 7.82 14.71 -14.95
C GLY A 12 6.59 13.81 -15.08
N ARG A 13 6.79 12.48 -15.18
CA ARG A 13 5.72 11.49 -15.32
C ARG A 13 5.16 10.99 -13.98
N ALA A 14 5.81 11.33 -12.90
CA ALA A 14 5.35 11.10 -11.54
C ALA A 14 5.85 12.21 -10.61
N ILE A 15 5.18 12.37 -9.48
CA ILE A 15 5.60 13.21 -8.36
C ILE A 15 5.71 12.37 -7.09
N GLU A 16 6.60 12.76 -6.18
CA GLU A 16 6.73 12.15 -4.86
C GLU A 16 6.07 13.02 -3.79
N GLU A 17 5.35 12.36 -2.89
CA GLU A 17 4.86 12.94 -1.64
C GLU A 17 5.56 12.27 -0.46
N LEU A 18 5.93 13.04 0.56
CA LEU A 18 6.56 12.57 1.78
C LEU A 18 6.06 13.35 2.97
N GLU A 19 5.57 12.64 3.98
CA GLU A 19 5.19 13.19 5.27
C GLU A 19 5.73 12.28 6.39
N LEU A 20 6.60 12.81 7.24
CA LEU A 20 7.18 12.06 8.35
C LEU A 20 6.42 12.40 9.65
N ARG A 21 6.00 11.36 10.36
CA ARG A 21 5.31 11.44 11.67
C ARG A 21 5.86 10.34 12.59
N SER A 22 5.14 9.25 12.82
CA SER A 22 5.60 8.12 13.62
C SER A 22 6.48 7.16 12.82
N THR A 23 7.07 6.17 13.51
CA THR A 23 7.88 5.12 12.89
C THR A 23 7.04 4.01 12.22
N PHE A 24 5.71 4.10 12.30
CA PHE A 24 4.81 3.32 11.44
C PHE A 24 4.59 4.10 10.13
N GLY A 25 4.69 3.44 8.99
CA GLY A 25 4.54 4.08 7.69
C GLY A 25 3.50 3.45 6.78
N PHE A 26 2.94 4.27 5.89
CA PHE A 26 2.16 3.82 4.74
C PHE A 26 2.85 4.24 3.45
N MET A 27 2.83 3.37 2.42
CA MET A 27 3.38 3.66 1.10
C MET A 27 2.38 3.38 -0.02
N ALA A 28 2.49 4.12 -1.13
CA ALA A 28 1.83 3.81 -2.39
C ALA A 28 2.76 4.16 -3.57
N PHE A 29 3.24 3.17 -4.32
CA PHE A 29 4.17 3.39 -5.43
C PHE A 29 3.51 3.66 -6.78
N HIS A 30 2.25 3.33 -6.91
CA HIS A 30 1.52 3.37 -8.18
C HIS A 30 0.29 4.28 -8.12
N GLY A 31 0.27 5.25 -7.21
CA GLY A 31 -0.83 6.19 -7.03
C GLY A 31 -1.13 7.05 -8.26
N GLY A 32 -2.05 7.97 -8.11
CA GLY A 32 -2.48 8.83 -9.20
C GLY A 32 -3.21 8.05 -10.30
N ARG A 33 -2.72 8.12 -11.54
CA ARG A 33 -3.40 7.55 -12.71
C ARG A 33 -3.16 6.06 -12.94
N LEU A 34 -2.20 5.42 -12.25
CA LEU A 34 -1.85 4.02 -12.51
C LEU A 34 -2.73 3.04 -11.70
N GLU A 35 -2.65 3.11 -10.38
CA GLU A 35 -3.49 2.31 -9.47
C GLU A 35 -4.38 3.25 -8.67
N VAL A 36 -5.36 3.83 -9.36
CA VAL A 36 -6.24 4.89 -8.84
C VAL A 36 -6.73 4.59 -7.43
N THR A 37 -6.69 5.62 -6.54
CA THR A 37 -7.12 5.61 -5.13
C THR A 37 -6.10 5.00 -4.15
N THR A 38 -5.05 4.28 -4.59
CA THR A 38 -4.10 3.63 -3.66
C THR A 38 -3.30 4.64 -2.84
N ASP A 39 -2.88 5.75 -3.44
CA ASP A 39 -2.21 6.89 -2.79
C ASP A 39 -3.11 7.56 -1.76
N ARG A 40 -4.37 7.79 -2.11
CA ARG A 40 -5.37 8.36 -1.20
C ARG A 40 -5.62 7.47 0.00
N ILE A 41 -5.81 6.16 -0.19
CA ILE A 41 -6.00 5.19 0.90
C ILE A 41 -4.80 5.21 1.85
N ALA A 42 -3.59 5.17 1.31
CA ALA A 42 -2.37 5.18 2.12
C ALA A 42 -2.20 6.49 2.90
N ARG A 43 -2.44 7.65 2.25
CA ARG A 43 -2.31 8.98 2.86
C ARG A 43 -3.34 9.20 3.95
N GLU A 44 -4.63 8.95 3.68
CA GLU A 44 -5.69 9.17 4.67
C GLU A 44 -5.55 8.23 5.87
N ALA A 45 -5.16 6.95 5.67
CA ALA A 45 -4.86 6.05 6.78
C ALA A 45 -3.68 6.55 7.62
N ALA A 46 -2.64 7.10 6.99
CA ALA A 46 -1.50 7.71 7.68
C ALA A 46 -1.90 8.97 8.47
N GLU A 47 -2.72 9.84 7.89
CA GLU A 47 -3.23 11.06 8.57
C GLU A 47 -4.04 10.71 9.81
N ILE A 48 -5.01 9.82 9.70
CA ILE A 48 -5.90 9.41 10.80
C ILE A 48 -5.10 8.77 11.94
N SER A 49 -4.11 7.93 11.63
CA SER A 49 -3.32 7.20 12.64
C SER A 49 -2.08 7.96 13.14
N GLY A 50 -1.76 9.14 12.60
CA GLY A 50 -0.51 9.84 12.89
C GLY A 50 0.73 9.12 12.37
N SER A 51 0.58 8.27 11.36
CA SER A 51 1.67 7.51 10.74
C SER A 51 2.38 8.33 9.65
N SER A 52 3.60 7.93 9.29
CA SER A 52 4.33 8.51 8.17
C SER A 52 3.76 8.03 6.84
N TYR A 53 3.89 8.86 5.80
CA TYR A 53 3.40 8.56 4.46
C TYR A 53 4.46 8.82 3.40
N TYR A 54 4.54 7.94 2.40
CA TYR A 54 5.28 8.13 1.17
C TYR A 54 4.43 7.67 -0.03
N GLY A 55 4.35 8.52 -1.05
CA GLY A 55 3.59 8.23 -2.28
C GLY A 55 4.34 8.59 -3.54
N VAL A 56 4.16 7.78 -4.60
CA VAL A 56 4.52 8.11 -5.98
C VAL A 56 3.24 8.17 -6.80
N LEU A 57 2.91 9.38 -7.25
CA LEU A 57 1.68 9.67 -8.00
C LEU A 57 2.00 9.81 -9.48
N HIS A 58 1.56 8.86 -10.28
CA HIS A 58 1.71 8.88 -11.72
C HIS A 58 0.80 9.93 -12.35
N THR A 59 1.39 10.85 -13.11
CA THR A 59 0.69 11.97 -13.77
C THR A 59 0.49 11.73 -15.26
N ASP A 60 1.24 10.79 -15.86
CA ASP A 60 1.15 10.42 -17.26
C ASP A 60 -0.28 9.97 -17.64
N PRO A 61 -0.87 10.42 -18.75
CA PRO A 61 -2.16 9.91 -19.24
C PRO A 61 -2.17 8.41 -19.56
N ASP A 62 -1.03 7.83 -19.92
CA ASP A 62 -0.84 6.40 -20.18
C ASP A 62 0.34 5.86 -19.35
N PRO A 63 0.15 5.74 -18.02
CA PRO A 63 1.23 5.37 -17.13
C PRO A 63 1.65 3.92 -17.33
N LYS A 64 2.96 3.70 -17.42
CA LYS A 64 3.52 2.34 -17.49
C LYS A 64 3.82 1.81 -16.09
N HIS A 65 3.37 0.60 -15.84
CA HIS A 65 3.64 -0.10 -14.58
C HIS A 65 5.13 -0.45 -14.47
N ILE A 66 5.75 -0.02 -13.38
CA ILE A 66 7.11 -0.39 -12.97
C ILE A 66 6.99 -1.28 -11.73
N PRO A 67 7.57 -2.49 -11.72
CA PRO A 67 7.51 -3.35 -10.54
C PRO A 67 8.09 -2.67 -9.30
N SER A 68 7.51 -2.89 -8.11
CA SER A 68 7.98 -2.30 -6.84
C SER A 68 9.47 -2.55 -6.58
N THR A 69 10.03 -3.65 -7.07
CA THR A 69 11.46 -3.97 -6.97
C THR A 69 12.38 -3.04 -7.78
N ARG A 70 11.83 -2.09 -8.55
CA ARG A 70 12.54 -1.08 -9.32
C ARG A 70 12.49 0.30 -8.67
N PHE A 71 11.80 0.44 -7.55
CA PHE A 71 11.85 1.64 -6.72
C PHE A 71 13.05 1.53 -5.78
N ASP A 72 14.21 1.99 -6.26
CA ASP A 72 15.45 1.94 -5.50
C ASP A 72 15.60 3.21 -4.64
N PRO A 73 15.77 3.08 -3.30
CA PRO A 73 16.04 4.23 -2.45
C PRO A 73 17.24 5.08 -2.88
N ALA A 74 18.23 4.48 -3.55
CA ALA A 74 19.36 5.21 -4.11
C ALA A 74 18.99 6.17 -5.26
N GLU A 75 17.79 6.04 -5.80
CA GLU A 75 17.26 6.90 -6.88
C GLU A 75 16.40 8.06 -6.36
N SER A 76 16.09 8.13 -5.04
CA SER A 76 15.26 9.19 -4.44
C SER A 76 15.63 9.43 -2.97
N ASP A 77 16.05 10.66 -2.66
CA ASP A 77 16.31 11.08 -1.28
C ASP A 77 15.06 11.00 -0.41
N ARG A 78 13.87 11.25 -0.98
CA ARG A 78 12.60 11.16 -0.24
C ARG A 78 12.27 9.73 0.15
N LEU A 79 12.43 8.77 -0.78
CA LEU A 79 12.22 7.36 -0.49
C LEU A 79 13.24 6.85 0.54
N SER A 80 14.53 7.22 0.39
CA SER A 80 15.57 6.88 1.37
C SER A 80 15.22 7.42 2.74
N THR A 81 14.92 8.72 2.84
CA THR A 81 14.55 9.38 4.10
C THR A 81 13.34 8.70 4.76
N PHE A 82 12.31 8.35 3.98
CA PHE A 82 11.16 7.63 4.52
C PHE A 82 11.54 6.26 5.09
N LEU A 83 12.29 5.46 4.31
CA LEU A 83 12.67 4.09 4.72
C LEU A 83 13.63 4.06 5.92
N ASP A 84 14.47 5.09 6.07
CA ASP A 84 15.38 5.25 7.22
C ASP A 84 14.61 5.69 8.48
N HIS A 85 13.45 6.37 8.31
CA HIS A 85 12.63 6.86 9.42
C HIS A 85 11.69 5.79 9.96
N VAL A 86 11.09 4.96 9.10
CA VAL A 86 10.07 3.99 9.53
C VAL A 86 10.68 2.66 9.96
N GLU A 87 10.14 2.07 11.01
CA GLU A 87 10.52 0.72 11.45
C GLU A 87 9.65 -0.38 10.83
N ILE A 88 8.44 -0.03 10.43
CA ILE A 88 7.42 -0.94 9.91
C ILE A 88 6.54 -0.21 8.90
N VAL A 89 6.02 -0.93 7.90
CA VAL A 89 5.30 -0.27 6.82
C VAL A 89 4.19 -1.14 6.22
N VAL A 90 3.12 -0.48 5.79
CA VAL A 90 2.07 -1.05 4.93
C VAL A 90 2.15 -0.38 3.56
N THR A 91 2.34 -1.16 2.50
CA THR A 91 2.34 -0.65 1.13
C THR A 91 1.03 -1.01 0.44
N VAL A 92 0.35 -0.01 -0.11
CA VAL A 92 -0.96 -0.14 -0.77
C VAL A 92 -0.78 -0.23 -2.28
N HIS A 93 -1.25 -1.33 -2.86
CA HIS A 93 -1.24 -1.62 -4.30
C HIS A 93 -2.65 -1.91 -4.82
N GLY A 94 -2.82 -1.72 -6.12
CA GLY A 94 -4.01 -2.11 -6.84
C GLY A 94 -3.74 -3.29 -7.76
N PHE A 95 -4.65 -4.27 -7.81
CA PHE A 95 -4.57 -5.34 -8.78
C PHE A 95 -5.92 -5.61 -9.45
N GLY A 96 -5.87 -6.24 -10.63
CA GLY A 96 -7.06 -6.72 -11.34
C GLY A 96 -6.85 -8.17 -11.75
N ARG A 97 -7.56 -9.12 -11.11
CA ARG A 97 -7.49 -10.53 -11.48
C ARG A 97 -8.88 -11.16 -11.51
N ARG A 98 -9.18 -11.89 -12.59
CA ARG A 98 -10.44 -12.60 -12.72
C ARG A 98 -10.63 -13.58 -11.57
N GLY A 99 -11.81 -13.59 -10.96
CA GLY A 99 -12.15 -14.45 -9.82
C GLY A 99 -11.69 -13.90 -8.44
N MET A 100 -11.04 -12.72 -8.38
CA MET A 100 -10.53 -12.15 -7.13
C MET A 100 -11.02 -10.70 -6.88
N PHE A 101 -12.15 -10.31 -7.48
CA PHE A 101 -12.67 -8.93 -7.37
C PHE A 101 -13.18 -8.54 -5.97
N SER A 102 -13.37 -9.52 -5.08
CA SER A 102 -13.72 -9.33 -3.67
C SER A 102 -12.69 -9.92 -2.73
N SER A 103 -11.40 -9.97 -3.13
CA SER A 103 -10.31 -10.48 -2.29
C SER A 103 -9.28 -9.38 -2.07
N LEU A 104 -8.91 -9.12 -0.82
CA LEU A 104 -7.77 -8.32 -0.44
C LEU A 104 -6.62 -9.27 -0.07
N LEU A 105 -5.42 -9.04 -0.63
CA LEU A 105 -4.28 -9.93 -0.42
C LEU A 105 -3.23 -9.21 0.43
N LEU A 106 -2.86 -9.78 1.56
CA LEU A 106 -1.92 -9.22 2.52
C LEU A 106 -0.61 -10.02 2.49
N GLY A 107 0.26 -9.67 1.56
CA GLY A 107 1.60 -10.22 1.40
C GLY A 107 2.65 -9.50 2.25
N GLY A 108 3.91 -9.51 1.80
CA GLY A 108 5.03 -8.93 2.54
C GLY A 108 5.64 -9.89 3.56
N ARG A 109 6.79 -9.52 4.12
CA ARG A 109 7.55 -10.40 5.04
C ARG A 109 7.07 -10.36 6.48
N ASN A 110 6.46 -9.26 6.92
CA ASN A 110 5.92 -9.17 8.27
C ASN A 110 4.55 -9.85 8.34
N ARG A 111 4.55 -11.14 8.73
CA ARG A 111 3.33 -11.95 8.78
C ARG A 111 2.44 -11.59 9.97
N ASP A 112 3.04 -11.19 11.09
CA ASP A 112 2.30 -10.76 12.28
C ASP A 112 1.52 -9.48 11.98
N LEU A 113 2.16 -8.51 11.30
CA LEU A 113 1.48 -7.31 10.82
C LEU A 113 0.36 -7.66 9.82
N ALA A 114 0.59 -8.61 8.89
CA ALA A 114 -0.43 -9.01 7.94
C ALA A 114 -1.68 -9.56 8.63
N HIS A 115 -1.51 -10.43 9.63
CA HIS A 115 -2.62 -10.94 10.43
C HIS A 115 -3.26 -9.85 11.29
N HIS A 116 -2.46 -8.95 11.86
CA HIS A 116 -2.96 -7.83 12.65
C HIS A 116 -3.83 -6.90 11.80
N VAL A 117 -3.33 -6.43 10.66
CA VAL A 117 -4.09 -5.62 9.70
C VAL A 117 -5.35 -6.36 9.23
N GLY A 118 -5.22 -7.65 8.90
CA GLY A 118 -6.37 -8.48 8.49
C GLY A 118 -7.50 -8.47 9.51
N ARG A 119 -7.19 -8.62 10.81
CA ARG A 119 -8.20 -8.59 11.89
C ARG A 119 -8.92 -7.24 12.03
N HIS A 120 -8.27 -6.13 11.69
CA HIS A 120 -8.88 -4.80 11.75
C HIS A 120 -9.77 -4.48 10.55
N ILE A 121 -9.42 -4.97 9.36
CA ILE A 121 -10.19 -4.68 8.15
C ILE A 121 -11.33 -5.68 7.90
N ASP A 122 -11.20 -6.94 8.31
CA ASP A 122 -12.18 -8.00 8.03
C ASP A 122 -13.60 -7.67 8.53
N PRO A 123 -13.80 -7.21 9.79
CA PRO A 123 -15.13 -6.85 10.28
C PRO A 123 -15.79 -5.68 9.56
N LEU A 124 -14.98 -4.80 8.96
CA LEU A 124 -15.44 -3.59 8.27
C LEU A 124 -15.77 -3.84 6.80
N LEU A 125 -15.31 -4.96 6.25
CA LEU A 125 -15.47 -5.33 4.85
C LEU A 125 -16.12 -6.71 4.67
N PRO A 126 -17.35 -6.95 5.20
CA PRO A 126 -17.99 -8.28 5.21
C PRO A 126 -18.27 -8.85 3.80
N GLY A 127 -18.18 -8.01 2.77
CA GLY A 127 -18.32 -8.46 1.37
C GLY A 127 -17.01 -8.86 0.70
N TYR A 128 -15.91 -8.95 1.47
CA TYR A 128 -14.57 -9.27 0.96
C TYR A 128 -13.96 -10.44 1.71
N ARG A 129 -13.06 -11.15 1.03
CA ARG A 129 -12.19 -12.16 1.62
C ARG A 129 -10.81 -11.55 1.88
N ILE A 130 -10.39 -11.53 3.14
CA ILE A 130 -9.07 -11.06 3.53
C ILE A 130 -8.11 -12.26 3.54
N ILE A 131 -7.14 -12.26 2.63
CA ILE A 131 -6.21 -13.38 2.41
C ILE A 131 -4.85 -13.00 2.97
N THR A 132 -4.47 -13.65 4.07
CA THR A 132 -3.16 -13.50 4.70
C THR A 132 -2.25 -14.71 4.46
N ASP A 133 -2.80 -15.88 4.12
CA ASP A 133 -1.98 -17.04 3.80
C ASP A 133 -1.24 -16.85 2.46
N LEU A 134 0.09 -16.86 2.52
CA LEU A 134 0.94 -16.71 1.34
C LEU A 134 0.73 -17.84 0.30
N ALA A 135 0.29 -19.02 0.72
CA ALA A 135 0.00 -20.11 -0.20
C ALA A 135 -1.18 -19.78 -1.14
N GLU A 136 -2.14 -19.00 -0.66
CA GLU A 136 -3.31 -18.56 -1.43
C GLU A 136 -3.05 -17.28 -2.26
N ILE A 137 -1.99 -16.53 -1.93
CA ILE A 137 -1.62 -15.33 -2.68
C ILE A 137 -0.83 -15.74 -3.93
N PRO A 138 -1.22 -15.26 -5.14
CA PRO A 138 -0.43 -15.48 -6.34
C PRO A 138 1.01 -15.03 -6.16
N VAL A 139 1.99 -15.85 -6.59
CA VAL A 139 3.42 -15.65 -6.33
C VAL A 139 3.90 -14.23 -6.65
N ARG A 140 3.40 -13.63 -7.75
CA ARG A 140 3.80 -12.28 -8.19
C ARG A 140 3.25 -11.16 -7.30
N LEU A 141 2.24 -11.44 -6.48
CA LEU A 141 1.56 -10.47 -5.60
C LEU A 141 1.95 -10.65 -4.12
N ARG A 142 2.84 -11.61 -3.81
CA ARG A 142 3.26 -11.89 -2.43
C ARG A 142 4.13 -10.80 -1.80
N GLY A 143 4.77 -9.95 -2.59
CA GLY A 143 5.63 -8.87 -2.09
C GLY A 143 6.90 -9.30 -1.34
N LEU A 144 7.41 -10.54 -1.54
CA LEU A 144 8.49 -11.12 -0.72
C LEU A 144 9.90 -10.80 -1.21
N HIS A 145 10.05 -10.15 -2.37
CA HIS A 145 11.37 -9.92 -2.97
C HIS A 145 12.21 -8.95 -2.11
N ASP A 146 13.52 -9.23 -1.95
CA ASP A 146 14.44 -8.42 -1.11
C ASP A 146 14.54 -6.96 -1.53
N ARG A 147 14.49 -6.68 -2.84
CA ARG A 147 14.52 -5.33 -3.39
C ARG A 147 13.17 -4.60 -3.29
N ASN A 148 12.10 -5.24 -2.82
CA ASN A 148 10.84 -4.55 -2.63
C ASN A 148 10.96 -3.64 -1.38
N PRO A 149 10.75 -2.32 -1.50
CA PRO A 149 10.89 -1.39 -0.38
C PRO A 149 10.06 -1.73 0.85
N VAL A 150 8.93 -2.43 0.69
CA VAL A 150 8.11 -2.91 1.81
C VAL A 150 8.87 -3.78 2.81
N ASN A 151 9.95 -4.46 2.37
CA ASN A 151 10.74 -5.36 3.20
C ASN A 151 12.05 -4.73 3.74
N ARG A 152 12.27 -3.44 3.48
CA ARG A 152 13.49 -2.72 3.86
C ARG A 152 13.50 -2.22 5.31
N PRO A 153 12.40 -1.69 5.89
CA PRO A 153 12.36 -1.29 7.29
C PRO A 153 12.76 -2.44 8.23
N ARG A 154 13.28 -2.11 9.40
CA ARG A 154 13.81 -3.07 10.39
C ARG A 154 12.86 -4.23 10.70
N LEU A 155 11.57 -3.95 10.82
CA LEU A 155 10.53 -4.96 11.07
C LEU A 155 9.86 -5.47 9.78
N ALA A 156 10.38 -5.06 8.61
CA ALA A 156 9.74 -5.30 7.33
C ALA A 156 8.27 -4.79 7.29
N GLY A 157 7.49 -5.20 6.31
CA GLY A 157 6.12 -4.71 6.19
C GLY A 157 5.17 -5.66 5.48
N VAL A 158 3.99 -5.12 5.21
CA VAL A 158 2.89 -5.77 4.50
C VAL A 158 2.64 -5.09 3.16
N GLN A 159 2.57 -5.86 2.09
CA GLN A 159 2.06 -5.42 0.80
C GLN A 159 0.58 -5.79 0.71
N ILE A 160 -0.29 -4.80 0.62
CA ILE A 160 -1.73 -5.01 0.40
C ILE A 160 -2.03 -4.83 -1.08
N GLU A 161 -2.70 -5.84 -1.66
CA GLU A 161 -3.21 -5.80 -3.02
C GLU A 161 -4.73 -5.63 -3.00
N LEU A 162 -5.20 -4.53 -3.55
CA LEU A 162 -6.59 -4.09 -3.52
C LEU A 162 -7.29 -4.32 -4.86
N PRO A 163 -8.43 -5.03 -4.89
CA PRO A 163 -9.22 -5.17 -6.12
C PRO A 163 -9.90 -3.84 -6.48
N PRO A 164 -10.31 -3.64 -7.76
CA PRO A 164 -10.95 -2.40 -8.20
C PRO A 164 -12.17 -2.01 -7.37
N ARG A 165 -12.98 -3.00 -6.95
CA ARG A 165 -14.22 -2.78 -6.21
C ARG A 165 -14.01 -2.01 -4.90
N VAL A 166 -12.98 -2.33 -4.08
CA VAL A 166 -12.72 -1.64 -2.81
C VAL A 166 -12.10 -0.27 -3.02
N ARG A 167 -11.54 0.00 -4.19
CA ARG A 167 -10.95 1.28 -4.60
C ARG A 167 -11.94 2.23 -5.27
N GLY A 168 -13.24 1.95 -5.19
CA GLY A 168 -14.28 2.78 -5.80
C GLY A 168 -14.41 2.63 -7.32
N GLN A 169 -13.89 1.54 -7.88
CA GLN A 169 -13.93 1.30 -9.31
C GLN A 169 -14.91 0.21 -9.70
N GLY A 170 -15.54 0.35 -10.88
CA GLY A 170 -16.45 -0.63 -11.45
C GLY A 170 -17.94 -0.33 -11.23
N PRO A 171 -18.82 -1.18 -11.78
CA PRO A 171 -20.24 -0.89 -11.93
C PRO A 171 -21.01 -0.66 -10.61
N LEU A 172 -20.53 -1.23 -9.51
CA LEU A 172 -21.17 -1.06 -8.20
C LEU A 172 -21.25 0.41 -7.76
N TRP A 173 -20.36 1.26 -8.29
CA TRP A 173 -20.18 2.64 -7.84
C TRP A 173 -20.56 3.69 -8.88
N TRP A 174 -21.14 3.31 -10.02
CA TRP A 174 -21.48 4.25 -11.09
C TRP A 174 -22.45 5.36 -10.66
N ASP A 175 -23.36 5.06 -9.73
CA ASP A 175 -24.33 6.01 -9.20
C ASP A 175 -23.90 6.61 -7.84
N HIS A 176 -22.66 6.36 -7.41
CA HIS A 176 -22.19 6.91 -6.14
C HIS A 176 -21.75 8.36 -6.31
N GLU A 177 -22.42 9.25 -5.58
CA GLU A 177 -22.07 10.66 -5.49
C GLU A 177 -21.18 10.87 -4.25
N GLY A 178 -19.92 11.21 -4.44
CA GLY A 178 -18.98 11.46 -3.36
C GLY A 178 -17.56 11.16 -3.76
N ASP A 179 -16.62 11.73 -3.00
CA ASP A 179 -15.18 11.61 -3.29
C ASP A 179 -14.61 10.23 -2.98
N THR A 180 -15.23 9.49 -2.06
CA THR A 180 -14.78 8.17 -1.63
C THR A 180 -16.01 7.26 -1.43
N VAL A 181 -15.92 6.03 -1.89
CA VAL A 181 -17.01 5.07 -1.70
C VAL A 181 -16.94 4.43 -0.31
N PRO A 182 -18.08 3.97 0.28
CA PRO A 182 -18.13 3.42 1.63
C PRO A 182 -17.13 2.28 1.89
N HIS A 183 -16.85 1.44 0.90
CA HIS A 183 -15.86 0.36 1.03
C HIS A 183 -14.43 0.89 1.15
N THR A 184 -14.10 1.97 0.48
CA THR A 184 -12.79 2.63 0.60
C THR A 184 -12.66 3.29 1.97
N GLU A 185 -13.70 3.97 2.46
CA GLU A 185 -13.72 4.59 3.80
C GLU A 185 -13.57 3.54 4.91
N ALA A 186 -14.28 2.42 4.80
CA ALA A 186 -14.16 1.30 5.73
C ALA A 186 -12.73 0.72 5.75
N LEU A 187 -12.11 0.58 4.57
CA LEU A 187 -10.72 0.14 4.46
C LEU A 187 -9.75 1.12 5.12
N ILE A 188 -9.87 2.41 4.85
CA ILE A 188 -9.04 3.47 5.45
C ILE A 188 -9.16 3.44 6.97
N THR A 189 -10.39 3.35 7.49
CA THR A 189 -10.66 3.25 8.93
C THR A 189 -9.96 2.02 9.54
N GLY A 190 -10.08 0.86 8.90
CA GLY A 190 -9.45 -0.37 9.39
C GLY A 190 -7.92 -0.32 9.36
N LEU A 191 -7.34 0.26 8.31
CA LEU A 191 -5.89 0.46 8.20
C LEU A 191 -5.36 1.42 9.27
N ALA A 192 -6.06 2.54 9.48
CA ALA A 192 -5.68 3.52 10.50
C ALA A 192 -5.78 2.92 11.91
N ALA A 193 -6.84 2.17 12.21
CA ALA A 193 -6.99 1.47 13.48
C ALA A 193 -5.85 0.44 13.68
N ALA A 194 -5.52 -0.34 12.66
CA ALA A 194 -4.42 -1.29 12.74
C ALA A 194 -3.06 -0.62 13.01
N ALA A 195 -2.81 0.54 12.42
CA ALA A 195 -1.58 1.30 12.69
C ALA A 195 -1.55 1.87 14.12
N SER A 196 -2.67 2.40 14.61
CA SER A 196 -2.79 2.96 15.96
C SER A 196 -2.66 1.90 17.04
N ASP A 197 -3.19 0.69 16.80
CA ASP A 197 -3.19 -0.44 17.74
C ASP A 197 -1.93 -1.33 17.61
N TRP A 198 -1.03 -1.02 16.67
CA TRP A 198 0.21 -1.79 16.55
C TRP A 198 1.10 -1.53 17.78
N PRO A 199 1.52 -2.57 18.49
CA PRO A 199 2.31 -2.40 19.71
C PRO A 199 3.67 -1.76 19.41
N THR A 200 3.87 -0.55 19.92
CA THR A 200 5.17 0.13 19.85
C THR A 200 6.14 -0.58 20.78
N GLY A 201 7.27 -1.06 20.25
CA GLY A 201 8.34 -1.67 21.06
C GLY A 201 8.36 -3.21 21.10
N VAL A 202 7.60 -3.91 20.26
CA VAL A 202 7.75 -5.37 20.13
C VAL A 202 9.00 -5.67 19.32
N VAL A 203 10.06 -6.09 20.03
CA VAL A 203 11.19 -6.79 19.38
C VAL A 203 10.67 -8.16 18.94
N PRO A 204 10.81 -8.58 17.68
CA PRO A 204 10.45 -9.93 17.28
C PRO A 204 11.19 -10.92 18.16
N VAL A 205 10.47 -11.83 18.82
CA VAL A 205 11.10 -12.99 19.45
C VAL A 205 11.62 -13.84 18.31
N GLY A 206 12.96 -13.91 18.20
CA GLY A 206 13.71 -14.65 17.18
C GLY A 206 13.50 -16.15 17.21
#